data_9ff57ed40f662fc11554b7ccbf471ac4
#
_entry.id   9ff57ed40f662fc11554b7ccbf471ac4
#
_cell.length_a   1.000
_cell.length_b   1.000
_cell.length_c   1.000
_cell.angle_alpha   90.00
_cell.angle_beta   90.00
_cell.angle_gamma   90.00
#
_symmetry.space_group_name_H-M   'P 1'
#
loop_
_entity.id
_entity.type
_entity.pdbx_description
1 polymer ?
#
loop_
_entity_poly.entity_id
_entity_poly.type
_entity_poly.pdbx_seq_one_letter_code
_entity_poly.pdbx_strand_id
1 'polypeptide(L)'
;MVDVFTVLIVVIQNVYNMKLKIKVKVLAKGCMPVLNDVGDWIDLKSAVDMEIPAPQSGTLKKTTINGERIGHRDVELPVYYIPLGVAMQLPQGFEAIIASRSSGSKKLGLFIPIGQGVVDNIYKGNDDQWHYICSPMRETTIEAGDKICQFRIQLSQKATMWQKIKWLLSSGIELVEVDDLGNDNRGMNITGIK
;
A
#
# COMPACT_ATOMS: atom_id res chain seq x y z
N MET A 1 -41.58 25.82 -9.40
CA MET A 1 -41.79 24.51 -8.76
C MET A 1 -40.81 23.56 -9.40
N VAL A 2 -39.77 23.13 -8.69
CA VAL A 2 -38.78 22.18 -9.26
C VAL A 2 -39.47 20.83 -9.26
N ASP A 3 -39.53 20.19 -10.42
CA ASP A 3 -40.20 18.91 -10.60
C ASP A 3 -39.43 17.80 -9.81
N VAL A 4 -40.19 16.97 -9.12
CA VAL A 4 -39.63 15.83 -8.31
C VAL A 4 -38.76 14.92 -9.18
N PHE A 5 -39.08 14.73 -10.45
CA PHE A 5 -38.27 13.98 -11.39
C PHE A 5 -36.90 14.62 -11.64
N THR A 6 -36.85 15.93 -11.79
CA THR A 6 -35.59 16.68 -11.96
C THR A 6 -34.73 16.56 -10.72
N VAL A 7 -35.31 16.67 -9.52
CA VAL A 7 -34.57 16.48 -8.25
C VAL A 7 -34.03 15.04 -8.14
N LEU A 8 -34.84 14.05 -8.48
CA LEU A 8 -34.46 12.64 -8.43
C LEU A 8 -33.31 12.34 -9.40
N ILE A 9 -33.35 12.86 -10.62
CA ILE A 9 -32.28 12.71 -11.63
C ILE A 9 -31.00 13.36 -11.13
N VAL A 10 -31.03 14.56 -10.57
CA VAL A 10 -29.86 15.25 -10.04
C VAL A 10 -29.26 14.49 -8.83
N VAL A 11 -30.11 13.96 -7.95
CA VAL A 11 -29.66 13.13 -6.82
C VAL A 11 -28.99 11.84 -7.32
N ILE A 12 -29.63 11.16 -8.29
CA ILE A 12 -29.07 9.95 -8.89
C ILE A 12 -27.73 10.24 -9.58
N GLN A 13 -27.63 11.31 -10.37
CA GLN A 13 -26.39 11.71 -11.04
C GLN A 13 -25.27 12.06 -10.03
N ASN A 14 -25.59 12.77 -8.95
CA ASN A 14 -24.63 13.08 -7.89
C ASN A 14 -24.15 11.82 -7.13
N VAL A 15 -25.05 10.85 -6.94
CA VAL A 15 -24.70 9.55 -6.33
C VAL A 15 -23.79 8.74 -7.27
N TYR A 16 -24.10 8.68 -8.56
CA TYR A 16 -23.29 7.96 -9.56
C TYR A 16 -21.91 8.59 -9.81
N ASN A 17 -21.71 9.87 -9.49
CA ASN A 17 -20.45 10.59 -9.65
C ASN A 17 -19.65 10.70 -8.33
N MET A 18 -20.09 10.06 -7.25
CA MET A 18 -19.44 10.15 -5.97
C MET A 18 -18.16 9.31 -5.94
N LYS A 19 -17.01 9.99 -5.99
CA LYS A 19 -15.68 9.34 -5.82
C LYS A 19 -15.27 9.28 -4.36
N LEU A 20 -14.57 8.23 -3.99
CA LEU A 20 -13.90 8.12 -2.70
C LEU A 20 -12.58 8.89 -2.75
N LYS A 21 -12.45 9.90 -1.91
CA LYS A 21 -11.27 10.77 -1.87
C LYS A 21 -10.21 10.20 -0.94
N ILE A 22 -9.01 10.02 -1.45
CA ILE A 22 -7.80 9.74 -0.69
C ILE A 22 -6.99 11.03 -0.70
N LYS A 23 -6.77 11.63 0.47
CA LYS A 23 -5.87 12.78 0.58
C LYS A 23 -4.43 12.29 0.59
N VAL A 24 -3.59 12.91 -0.21
CA VAL A 24 -2.19 12.55 -0.39
C VAL A 24 -1.31 13.76 -0.09
N LYS A 25 -0.44 13.63 0.90
CA LYS A 25 0.66 14.56 1.11
C LYS A 25 1.91 13.96 0.47
N VAL A 26 2.45 14.66 -0.51
CA VAL A 26 3.67 14.24 -1.20
C VAL A 26 4.88 14.70 -0.39
N LEU A 27 5.67 13.76 0.11
CA LEU A 27 6.86 14.00 0.93
C LEU A 27 8.14 14.02 0.10
N ALA A 28 8.14 13.39 -1.08
CA ALA A 28 9.26 13.38 -2.01
C ALA A 28 8.79 13.70 -3.43
N LYS A 29 9.54 14.54 -4.12
CA LYS A 29 9.20 15.00 -5.47
C LYS A 29 8.98 13.81 -6.43
N GLY A 30 7.87 13.85 -7.15
CA GLY A 30 7.54 12.81 -8.14
C GLY A 30 6.89 11.54 -7.58
N CYS A 31 6.68 11.46 -6.25
CA CYS A 31 6.10 10.28 -5.59
C CYS A 31 4.57 10.28 -5.51
N MET A 32 3.87 11.26 -6.13
CA MET A 32 2.40 11.19 -6.22
C MET A 32 1.98 9.82 -6.77
N PRO A 33 1.05 9.09 -6.09
CA PRO A 33 0.56 7.80 -6.57
C PRO A 33 -0.12 7.91 -7.93
N VAL A 34 -0.07 6.85 -8.72
CA VAL A 34 -0.59 6.87 -10.09
C VAL A 34 -1.79 5.93 -10.21
N LEU A 35 -2.95 6.53 -10.50
CA LEU A 35 -4.13 5.78 -10.94
C LEU A 35 -3.88 5.24 -12.34
N ASN A 36 -4.09 3.94 -12.54
CA ASN A 36 -3.97 3.31 -13.85
C ASN A 36 -5.32 3.36 -14.56
N ASP A 37 -5.34 3.75 -15.84
CA ASP A 37 -6.57 3.77 -16.65
C ASP A 37 -7.06 2.35 -17.00
N VAL A 38 -6.19 1.34 -16.91
CA VAL A 38 -6.47 -0.04 -17.33
C VAL A 38 -6.56 -1.00 -16.15
N GLY A 39 -6.03 -0.64 -14.98
CA GLY A 39 -5.96 -1.52 -13.81
C GLY A 39 -6.58 -0.91 -12.56
N ASP A 40 -7.06 -1.77 -11.66
CA ASP A 40 -7.72 -1.35 -10.41
C ASP A 40 -6.75 -0.91 -9.31
N TRP A 41 -5.45 -1.17 -9.49
CA TRP A 41 -4.44 -0.89 -8.48
C TRP A 41 -3.76 0.46 -8.73
N ILE A 42 -3.41 1.14 -7.64
CA ILE A 42 -2.75 2.43 -7.65
C ILE A 42 -1.25 2.20 -7.45
N ASP A 43 -0.43 2.63 -8.40
CA ASP A 43 1.02 2.47 -8.34
C ASP A 43 1.65 3.43 -7.31
N LEU A 44 2.61 2.90 -6.53
CA LEU A 44 3.45 3.64 -5.60
C LEU A 44 4.92 3.56 -6.04
N LYS A 45 5.64 4.64 -5.79
CA LYS A 45 7.01 4.83 -6.25
C LYS A 45 7.99 4.85 -5.08
N SER A 46 9.24 4.47 -5.35
CA SER A 46 10.34 4.69 -4.41
C SER A 46 10.66 6.18 -4.26
N ALA A 47 10.88 6.63 -3.04
CA ALA A 47 11.34 7.98 -2.77
C ALA A 47 12.87 8.12 -2.81
N VAL A 48 13.59 7.00 -2.89
CA VAL A 48 15.05 6.95 -2.74
C VAL A 48 15.67 6.01 -3.76
N ASP A 49 16.94 6.27 -4.07
CA ASP A 49 17.83 5.32 -4.71
C ASP A 49 18.33 4.34 -3.65
N MET A 50 18.37 3.05 -3.96
CA MET A 50 18.81 2.02 -3.01
C MET A 50 19.43 0.83 -3.74
N GLU A 51 20.60 0.42 -3.28
CA GLU A 51 21.20 -0.86 -3.64
C GLU A 51 20.85 -1.89 -2.57
N ILE A 52 20.24 -2.99 -2.97
CA ILE A 52 19.78 -4.06 -2.10
C ILE A 52 20.57 -5.32 -2.45
N PRO A 53 21.41 -5.82 -1.53
CA PRO A 53 22.21 -7.02 -1.77
C PRO A 53 21.34 -8.28 -1.86
N ALA A 54 21.87 -9.30 -2.50
CA ALA A 54 21.24 -10.61 -2.53
C ALA A 54 21.11 -11.21 -1.11
N PRO A 55 20.10 -12.07 -0.87
CA PRO A 55 20.00 -12.81 0.39
C PRO A 55 21.25 -13.66 0.63
N GLN A 56 21.69 -13.71 1.87
CA GLN A 56 22.82 -14.56 2.23
C GLN A 56 22.33 -15.98 2.58
N SER A 57 22.93 -16.97 1.95
CA SER A 57 22.69 -18.36 2.32
C SER A 57 23.67 -18.83 3.39
N GLY A 58 23.14 -19.37 4.48
CA GLY A 58 23.93 -19.96 5.55
C GLY A 58 24.58 -21.29 5.16
N THR A 59 25.33 -21.85 6.09
CA THR A 59 26.00 -23.15 5.95
C THR A 59 24.99 -24.28 5.81
N LEU A 60 25.31 -25.29 5.00
CA LEU A 60 24.51 -26.50 4.89
C LEU A 60 24.48 -27.24 6.23
N LYS A 61 23.34 -27.36 6.83
CA LYS A 61 23.08 -28.13 8.05
C LYS A 61 22.44 -29.46 7.68
N LYS A 62 22.74 -30.52 8.42
CA LYS A 62 22.12 -31.84 8.26
C LYS A 62 21.37 -32.17 9.54
N THR A 63 20.08 -32.44 9.40
CA THR A 63 19.22 -32.86 10.52
C THR A 63 18.62 -34.23 10.22
N THR A 64 18.48 -35.08 11.22
CA THR A 64 17.79 -36.37 11.08
C THR A 64 16.34 -36.21 11.52
N ILE A 65 15.40 -36.45 10.62
CA ILE A 65 13.98 -36.44 10.87
C ILE A 65 13.44 -37.81 10.51
N ASN A 66 12.77 -38.49 11.43
CA ASN A 66 12.22 -39.84 11.24
C ASN A 66 13.21 -40.87 10.68
N GLY A 67 14.50 -40.77 11.09
CA GLY A 67 15.56 -41.68 10.63
C GLY A 67 16.18 -41.29 9.29
N GLU A 68 15.64 -40.32 8.58
CA GLU A 68 16.21 -39.80 7.33
C GLU A 68 17.07 -38.57 7.56
N ARG A 69 18.21 -38.53 6.87
CA ARG A 69 19.14 -37.42 6.94
C ARG A 69 18.79 -36.37 5.90
N ILE A 70 18.20 -35.25 6.36
CA ILE A 70 17.79 -34.14 5.51
C ILE A 70 18.82 -33.01 5.61
N GLY A 71 19.32 -32.57 4.46
CA GLY A 71 20.15 -31.39 4.36
C GLY A 71 19.31 -30.13 4.15
N HIS A 72 19.53 -29.07 4.93
CA HIS A 72 18.91 -27.76 4.73
C HIS A 72 19.94 -26.66 4.88
N ARG A 73 19.67 -25.51 4.29
CA ARG A 73 20.42 -24.28 4.49
C ARG A 73 19.51 -23.25 5.11
N ASP A 74 20.03 -22.58 6.14
CA ASP A 74 19.37 -21.36 6.61
C ASP A 74 19.59 -20.28 5.55
N VAL A 75 18.54 -19.56 5.23
CA VAL A 75 18.58 -18.38 4.36
C VAL A 75 18.19 -17.20 5.22
N GLU A 76 19.07 -16.24 5.36
CA GLU A 76 18.74 -14.98 5.99
C GLU A 76 18.12 -14.07 4.93
N LEU A 77 16.85 -13.72 5.15
CA LEU A 77 16.10 -12.82 4.30
C LEU A 77 16.01 -11.45 4.99
N PRO A 78 16.88 -10.50 4.63
CA PRO A 78 16.80 -9.16 5.20
C PRO A 78 15.49 -8.49 4.78
N VAL A 79 14.91 -7.71 5.68
CA VAL A 79 13.69 -6.94 5.45
C VAL A 79 14.05 -5.48 5.30
N TYR A 80 13.65 -4.90 4.18
CA TYR A 80 13.85 -3.49 3.87
C TYR A 80 12.54 -2.72 3.97
N TYR A 81 12.63 -1.51 4.49
CA TYR A 81 11.54 -0.54 4.58
C TYR A 81 11.82 0.59 3.60
N ILE A 82 11.34 0.46 2.37
CA ILE A 82 11.60 1.44 1.31
C ILE A 82 10.58 2.55 1.41
N PRO A 83 10.98 3.80 1.65
CA PRO A 83 10.05 4.91 1.76
C PRO A 83 9.38 5.20 0.41
N LEU A 84 8.06 5.39 0.44
CA LEU A 84 7.24 5.65 -0.75
C LEU A 84 7.01 7.14 -1.02
N GLY A 85 7.57 8.01 -0.19
CA GLY A 85 7.52 9.46 -0.37
C GLY A 85 6.14 10.08 -0.27
N VAL A 86 5.20 9.39 0.39
CA VAL A 86 3.83 9.88 0.61
C VAL A 86 3.34 9.54 2.01
N ALA A 87 2.52 10.43 2.56
CA ALA A 87 1.61 10.16 3.67
C ALA A 87 0.19 10.31 3.16
N MET A 88 -0.74 9.43 3.57
CA MET A 88 -2.08 9.45 3.01
C MET A 88 -3.17 9.29 4.06
N GLN A 89 -4.28 10.01 3.87
CA GLN A 89 -5.50 9.83 4.65
C GLN A 89 -6.55 9.13 3.80
N LEU A 90 -6.83 7.89 4.16
CA LEU A 90 -7.88 7.08 3.53
C LEU A 90 -9.28 7.58 3.92
N PRO A 91 -10.32 7.31 3.10
CA PRO A 91 -11.70 7.54 3.51
C PRO A 91 -12.02 6.75 4.79
N GLN A 92 -12.83 7.33 5.66
CA GLN A 92 -13.20 6.68 6.92
C GLN A 92 -13.92 5.35 6.68
N GLY A 93 -13.52 4.30 7.39
CA GLY A 93 -14.05 2.94 7.25
C GLY A 93 -13.34 2.12 6.17
N PHE A 94 -12.22 2.62 5.62
CA PHE A 94 -11.40 1.90 4.65
C PHE A 94 -10.00 1.67 5.21
N GLU A 95 -9.35 0.66 4.70
CA GLU A 95 -7.94 0.33 4.88
C GLU A 95 -7.29 0.13 3.52
N ALA A 96 -5.98 0.26 3.43
CA ALA A 96 -5.25 -0.02 2.21
C ALA A 96 -4.49 -1.33 2.30
N ILE A 97 -4.46 -2.06 1.18
CA ILE A 97 -3.65 -3.25 1.00
C ILE A 97 -2.54 -2.92 0.01
N ILE A 98 -1.29 -3.03 0.46
CA ILE A 98 -0.10 -2.88 -0.38
C ILE A 98 0.33 -4.26 -0.86
N ALA A 99 0.57 -4.38 -2.16
CA ALA A 99 1.03 -5.60 -2.80
C ALA A 99 2.21 -5.34 -3.74
N SER A 100 3.02 -6.36 -3.96
CA SER A 100 4.04 -6.32 -5.01
C SER A 100 3.38 -6.21 -6.37
N ARG A 101 4.02 -5.48 -7.29
CA ARG A 101 3.61 -5.51 -8.70
C ARG A 101 4.11 -6.81 -9.34
N SER A 102 3.34 -7.40 -10.24
CA SER A 102 3.76 -8.60 -10.98
C SER A 102 5.09 -8.40 -11.73
N SER A 103 5.29 -7.22 -12.32
CA SER A 103 6.54 -6.82 -12.95
C SER A 103 7.67 -6.57 -11.95
N GLY A 104 7.37 -6.12 -10.73
CA GLY A 104 8.34 -5.84 -9.67
C GLY A 104 9.07 -7.09 -9.21
N SER A 105 8.36 -8.17 -8.91
CA SER A 105 8.97 -9.45 -8.53
C SER A 105 9.86 -10.00 -9.63
N LYS A 106 9.45 -9.89 -10.91
CA LYS A 106 10.25 -10.35 -12.06
C LYS A 106 11.45 -9.45 -12.34
N LYS A 107 11.28 -8.13 -12.38
CA LYS A 107 12.33 -7.18 -12.76
C LYS A 107 13.28 -6.87 -11.61
N LEU A 108 12.73 -6.57 -10.44
CA LEU A 108 13.50 -6.15 -9.25
C LEU A 108 13.81 -7.32 -8.30
N GLY A 109 13.16 -8.46 -8.43
CA GLY A 109 13.37 -9.57 -7.52
C GLY A 109 12.94 -9.26 -6.08
N LEU A 110 11.99 -8.37 -5.87
CA LEU A 110 11.46 -8.00 -4.56
C LEU A 110 10.10 -8.65 -4.31
N PHE A 111 9.87 -9.06 -3.07
CA PHE A 111 8.58 -9.57 -2.62
C PHE A 111 8.27 -9.10 -1.20
N ILE A 112 6.99 -9.13 -0.81
CA ILE A 112 6.55 -8.82 0.54
C ILE A 112 6.62 -10.11 1.38
N PRO A 113 7.51 -10.20 2.40
CA PRO A 113 7.71 -11.44 3.16
C PRO A 113 6.51 -11.80 4.05
N ILE A 114 5.68 -10.82 4.39
CA ILE A 114 4.46 -10.98 5.20
C ILE A 114 3.19 -11.21 4.36
N GLY A 115 3.33 -11.45 3.05
CA GLY A 115 2.23 -11.67 2.12
C GLY A 115 1.65 -10.38 1.56
N GLN A 116 1.19 -9.46 2.38
CA GLN A 116 0.70 -8.12 1.99
C GLN A 116 0.91 -7.11 3.11
N GLY A 117 1.12 -5.85 2.73
CA GLY A 117 1.13 -4.74 3.68
C GLY A 117 -0.29 -4.24 3.94
N VAL A 118 -0.62 -3.98 5.19
CA VAL A 118 -1.92 -3.37 5.55
C VAL A 118 -1.67 -2.01 6.17
N VAL A 119 -2.36 -0.99 5.67
CA VAL A 119 -2.33 0.36 6.22
C VAL A 119 -3.70 0.70 6.74
N ASP A 120 -3.79 0.78 8.07
CA ASP A 120 -5.01 1.13 8.77
C ASP A 120 -5.38 2.62 8.59
N ASN A 121 -6.66 2.91 8.68
CA ASN A 121 -7.21 4.27 8.61
C ASN A 121 -6.69 5.23 9.69
N ILE A 122 -6.12 4.69 10.76
CA ILE A 122 -5.50 5.49 11.84
C ILE A 122 -4.10 6.00 11.49
N TYR A 123 -3.45 5.44 10.46
CA TYR A 123 -2.13 5.84 9.97
C TYR A 123 -2.32 6.92 8.89
N LYS A 124 -2.48 8.18 9.32
CA LYS A 124 -3.00 9.27 8.48
C LYS A 124 -2.43 10.67 8.77
N GLY A 125 -1.42 10.76 9.62
CA GLY A 125 -0.77 12.04 9.97
C GLY A 125 0.25 12.48 8.94
N ASN A 126 0.75 13.69 9.10
CA ASN A 126 1.73 14.30 8.20
C ASN A 126 3.05 13.52 8.10
N ASP A 127 3.45 12.87 9.20
CA ASP A 127 4.70 12.13 9.33
C ASP A 127 4.50 10.62 9.21
N ASP A 128 3.27 10.17 8.96
CA ASP A 128 2.93 8.77 8.73
C ASP A 128 3.28 8.35 7.30
N GLN A 129 4.57 8.40 6.97
CA GLN A 129 5.07 8.02 5.64
C GLN A 129 4.82 6.55 5.36
N TRP A 130 4.28 6.25 4.19
CA TRP A 130 4.10 4.87 3.74
C TRP A 130 5.42 4.26 3.30
N HIS A 131 5.58 2.95 3.57
CA HIS A 131 6.76 2.18 3.22
C HIS A 131 6.39 0.89 2.50
N TYR A 132 7.23 0.49 1.56
CA TYR A 132 7.18 -0.84 0.98
C TYR A 132 8.09 -1.77 1.80
N ILE A 133 7.47 -2.71 2.51
CA ILE A 133 8.19 -3.72 3.31
C ILE A 133 8.48 -4.89 2.40
N CYS A 134 9.75 -5.12 2.09
CA CYS A 134 10.12 -6.17 1.13
C CYS A 134 11.40 -6.89 1.51
N SER A 135 11.59 -8.06 0.91
CA SER A 135 12.83 -8.83 0.93
C SER A 135 13.28 -9.11 -0.49
N PRO A 136 14.59 -9.14 -0.76
CA PRO A 136 15.12 -9.44 -2.08
C PRO A 136 15.19 -10.95 -2.32
N MET A 137 14.98 -11.37 -3.57
CA MET A 137 15.31 -12.72 -4.06
C MET A 137 16.71 -12.76 -4.69
N ARG A 138 17.25 -11.63 -5.04
CA ARG A 138 18.58 -11.43 -5.65
C ARG A 138 19.04 -9.99 -5.38
N GLU A 139 20.29 -9.70 -5.69
CA GLU A 139 20.79 -8.33 -5.76
C GLU A 139 19.96 -7.48 -6.73
N THR A 140 19.62 -6.26 -6.34
CA THR A 140 18.86 -5.34 -7.15
C THR A 140 19.14 -3.90 -6.78
N THR A 141 18.95 -3.01 -7.75
CA THR A 141 19.01 -1.56 -7.58
C THR A 141 17.63 -0.98 -7.82
N ILE A 142 17.26 -0.02 -7.01
CA ILE A 142 16.03 0.76 -7.12
C ILE A 142 16.44 2.22 -7.31
N GLU A 143 15.78 2.90 -8.23
CA GLU A 143 15.93 4.32 -8.44
C GLU A 143 14.73 5.09 -7.89
N ALA A 144 14.96 6.31 -7.41
CA ALA A 144 13.87 7.20 -6.99
C ALA A 144 12.91 7.45 -8.16
N GLY A 145 11.62 7.25 -7.91
CA GLY A 145 10.58 7.33 -8.94
C GLY A 145 10.19 5.98 -9.55
N ASP A 146 10.94 4.91 -9.30
CA ASP A 146 10.55 3.56 -9.74
C ASP A 146 9.23 3.13 -9.12
N LYS A 147 8.35 2.57 -9.93
CA LYS A 147 7.08 1.97 -9.49
C LYS A 147 7.35 0.59 -8.88
N ILE A 148 7.55 0.53 -7.56
CA ILE A 148 8.01 -0.68 -6.86
C ILE A 148 6.89 -1.54 -6.28
N CYS A 149 5.77 -0.92 -5.91
CA CYS A 149 4.60 -1.61 -5.37
C CYS A 149 3.31 -0.93 -5.83
N GLN A 150 2.19 -1.47 -5.41
CA GLN A 150 0.85 -0.95 -5.72
C GLN A 150 -0.07 -1.14 -4.52
N PHE A 151 -1.14 -0.37 -4.44
CA PHE A 151 -2.15 -0.55 -3.41
C PHE A 151 -3.57 -0.45 -3.96
N ARG A 152 -4.51 -0.97 -3.20
CA ARG A 152 -5.95 -0.71 -3.34
C ARG A 152 -6.54 -0.48 -1.97
N ILE A 153 -7.70 0.16 -1.91
CA ILE A 153 -8.47 0.27 -0.68
C ILE A 153 -9.56 -0.79 -0.61
N GLN A 154 -9.90 -1.19 0.61
CA GLN A 154 -11.02 -2.07 0.90
C GLN A 154 -11.74 -1.59 2.16
N LEU A 155 -12.96 -2.07 2.39
CA LEU A 155 -13.69 -1.80 3.63
C LEU A 155 -12.96 -2.46 4.80
N SER A 156 -12.72 -1.69 5.88
CA SER A 156 -12.18 -2.24 7.11
C SER A 156 -13.24 -3.09 7.82
N GLN A 157 -12.81 -4.00 8.71
CA GLN A 157 -13.74 -4.83 9.48
C GLN A 157 -14.73 -4.02 10.32
N LYS A 158 -14.32 -2.83 10.76
CA LYS A 158 -15.15 -1.92 11.58
C LYS A 158 -16.00 -0.97 10.74
N ALA A 159 -16.07 -1.15 9.42
CA ALA A 159 -16.87 -0.28 8.57
C ALA A 159 -18.35 -0.35 8.92
N THR A 160 -18.94 0.82 9.14
CA THR A 160 -20.36 0.98 9.42
C THR A 160 -21.22 0.69 8.19
N MET A 161 -22.53 0.47 8.37
CA MET A 161 -23.45 0.27 7.26
C MET A 161 -23.43 1.43 6.26
N TRP A 162 -23.34 2.68 6.74
CA TRP A 162 -23.25 3.86 5.88
C TRP A 162 -21.98 3.91 5.04
N GLN A 163 -20.84 3.46 5.58
CA GLN A 163 -19.59 3.38 4.84
C GLN A 163 -19.65 2.29 3.76
N LYS A 164 -20.33 1.16 4.04
CA LYS A 164 -20.59 0.09 3.06
C LYS A 164 -21.49 0.59 1.93
N ILE A 165 -22.56 1.32 2.25
CA ILE A 165 -23.45 1.94 1.25
C ILE A 165 -22.66 2.95 0.41
N LYS A 166 -21.84 3.79 1.03
CA LYS A 166 -20.98 4.75 0.33
C LYS A 166 -20.03 4.06 -0.65
N TRP A 167 -19.44 2.93 -0.25
CA TRP A 167 -18.61 2.11 -1.13
C TRP A 167 -19.41 1.59 -2.33
N LEU A 168 -20.58 1.01 -2.08
CA LEU A 168 -21.43 0.44 -3.12
C LEU A 168 -21.87 1.50 -4.14
N LEU A 169 -22.09 2.74 -3.71
CA LEU A 169 -22.54 3.84 -4.55
C LEU A 169 -21.38 4.65 -5.16
N SER A 170 -20.12 4.36 -4.78
CA SER A 170 -18.99 5.10 -5.32
C SER A 170 -18.67 4.71 -6.76
N SER A 171 -18.31 5.72 -7.57
CA SER A 171 -17.89 5.55 -8.97
C SER A 171 -16.39 5.40 -9.15
N GLY A 172 -15.63 5.22 -8.05
CA GLY A 172 -14.19 5.06 -8.09
C GLY A 172 -13.45 5.89 -7.03
N ILE A 173 -12.16 6.08 -7.26
CA ILE A 173 -11.24 6.76 -6.35
C ILE A 173 -10.77 8.06 -6.97
N GLU A 174 -10.58 9.08 -6.12
CA GLU A 174 -9.93 10.34 -6.46
C GLU A 174 -8.75 10.57 -5.50
N LEU A 175 -7.57 10.80 -6.05
CA LEU A 175 -6.39 11.20 -5.29
C LEU A 175 -6.37 12.73 -5.23
N VAL A 176 -6.38 13.28 -4.02
CA VAL A 176 -6.37 14.73 -3.77
C VAL A 176 -5.07 15.08 -3.08
N GLU A 177 -4.19 15.78 -3.79
CA GLU A 177 -2.95 16.31 -3.20
C GLU A 177 -3.29 17.40 -2.19
N VAL A 178 -2.65 17.35 -1.02
CA VAL A 178 -2.82 18.31 0.08
C VAL A 178 -1.48 18.60 0.74
N ASP A 179 -1.34 19.80 1.28
CA ASP A 179 -0.14 20.20 2.02
C ASP A 179 -0.16 19.69 3.47
N ASP A 180 -1.33 19.47 4.02
CA ASP A 180 -1.54 19.10 5.43
C ASP A 180 -2.63 18.03 5.60
N LEU A 181 -2.27 16.95 6.30
CA LEU A 181 -3.18 15.86 6.71
C LEU A 181 -3.62 15.99 8.17
N GLY A 182 -3.05 16.93 8.93
CA GLY A 182 -3.20 17.05 10.38
C GLY A 182 -2.08 16.33 11.15
N ASN A 183 -2.06 16.54 12.46
CA ASN A 183 -0.99 16.05 13.34
C ASN A 183 -1.33 14.75 14.06
N ASP A 184 -2.26 13.96 13.56
CA ASP A 184 -2.64 12.66 14.13
C ASP A 184 -1.62 11.56 13.68
N ASN A 185 -0.33 11.82 13.92
CA ASN A 185 0.76 10.92 13.55
C ASN A 185 0.76 9.70 14.47
N ARG A 186 0.91 8.51 13.89
CA ARG A 186 0.96 7.24 14.63
C ARG A 186 2.34 6.62 14.65
N GLY A 187 3.15 6.83 13.60
CA GLY A 187 4.43 6.18 13.42
C GLY A 187 4.31 4.66 13.21
N MET A 188 5.34 4.06 12.64
CA MET A 188 5.34 2.61 12.33
C MET A 188 5.46 1.69 13.56
N ASN A 189 5.81 2.21 14.74
CA ASN A 189 6.18 1.40 15.91
C ASN A 189 5.08 1.29 16.99
N ILE A 190 3.84 1.70 16.72
CA ILE A 190 2.79 1.77 17.75
C ILE A 190 2.14 0.41 18.03
N THR A 191 2.15 -0.52 17.10
CA THR A 191 1.81 -1.91 17.37
C THR A 191 3.03 -2.62 17.93
N GLY A 192 3.38 -2.28 19.20
CA GLY A 192 4.55 -2.84 19.84
C GLY A 192 4.47 -4.37 19.89
N ILE A 193 5.45 -5.01 19.27
CA ILE A 193 5.85 -6.34 19.71
C ILE A 193 6.49 -6.13 21.08
N LYS A 194 5.77 -6.51 22.12
CA LYS A 194 6.32 -6.64 23.47
C LYS A 194 7.11 -7.95 23.53
#